data_a60ba6f89c12332c3ce259fc5a253d0d
#
_entry.id   a60ba6f89c12332c3ce259fc5a253d0d
#
_cell.length_a   1.000
_cell.length_b   1.000
_cell.length_c   1.000
_cell.angle_alpha   90.00
_cell.angle_beta   90.00
_cell.angle_gamma   90.00
#
_symmetry.space_group_name_H-M   'P 1'
#
loop_
_entity.id
_entity.type
_entity.pdbx_description
1 polymer ?
#
loop_
_entity_poly.entity_id
_entity_poly.type
_entity_poly.pdbx_seq_one_letter_code
_entity_poly.pdbx_strand_id
1 'polypeptide(L)'
;SKAHIMSLNINTANDADLAEFLSHNGFCEADANCLQALHPHISPLLPALTEAFYERILASDAMRPFVIDRVDSLKQTHLRWMNMLFSGPFDDQFVQIHQHIGEVHLKQKIPPLFVASSMAFLRAEMPKLFTPELLEKFPQYDYAFCTSALLRLIDTCQFLVDRTYYQSLMELLGISPKLFLRLMTSSSKQPA
;
A
#
# COMPACT_ATOMS: atom_id res chain seq x y z
N SER A 1 11.24 21.14 -26.18
CA SER A 1 11.52 20.56 -24.85
C SER A 1 10.42 19.61 -24.47
N LYS A 2 10.72 18.31 -24.30
CA LYS A 2 9.76 17.38 -23.71
C LYS A 2 9.45 17.87 -22.32
N ALA A 3 8.17 18.17 -22.04
CA ALA A 3 7.75 18.52 -20.68
C ALA A 3 8.13 17.38 -19.75
N HIS A 4 8.84 17.70 -18.68
CA HIS A 4 9.19 16.71 -17.64
C HIS A 4 7.90 16.30 -16.94
N ILE A 5 7.48 15.06 -17.15
CA ILE A 5 6.33 14.47 -16.43
C ILE A 5 6.86 13.99 -15.08
N MET A 6 6.35 14.56 -13.99
CA MET A 6 6.72 14.13 -12.64
C MET A 6 6.23 12.70 -12.38
N SER A 7 7.10 11.85 -11.82
CA SER A 7 6.76 10.48 -11.42
C SER A 7 5.78 10.45 -10.25
N LEU A 8 5.79 11.47 -9.42
CA LEU A 8 4.89 11.65 -8.28
C LEU A 8 4.06 12.93 -8.49
N ASN A 9 2.75 12.78 -8.62
CA ASN A 9 1.82 13.88 -8.85
C ASN A 9 0.47 13.61 -8.17
N ILE A 10 0.45 13.69 -6.84
CA ILE A 10 -0.74 13.53 -6.02
C ILE A 10 -1.22 14.90 -5.58
N ASN A 11 -2.48 15.23 -5.90
CA ASN A 11 -3.12 16.45 -5.43
C ASN A 11 -3.75 16.22 -4.05
N THR A 12 -3.20 16.88 -3.04
CA THR A 12 -3.68 16.79 -1.65
C THR A 12 -4.45 18.03 -1.19
N ALA A 13 -4.81 18.93 -2.11
CA ALA A 13 -5.47 20.20 -1.77
C ALA A 13 -6.77 20.04 -0.97
N ASN A 14 -7.50 18.94 -1.23
CA ASN A 14 -8.76 18.61 -0.55
C ASN A 14 -8.64 17.38 0.35
N ASP A 15 -7.43 16.98 0.73
CA ASP A 15 -7.16 15.80 1.55
C ASP A 15 -6.03 16.11 2.55
N ALA A 16 -6.40 16.82 3.62
CA ALA A 16 -5.45 17.27 4.63
C ALA A 16 -4.74 16.10 5.35
N ASP A 17 -5.44 15.00 5.59
CA ASP A 17 -4.87 13.84 6.26
C ASP A 17 -3.81 13.16 5.38
N LEU A 18 -4.06 13.03 4.09
CA LEU A 18 -3.08 12.50 3.15
C LEU A 18 -1.88 13.43 3.02
N ALA A 19 -2.10 14.75 2.96
CA ALA A 19 -1.02 15.73 2.94
C ALA A 19 -0.11 15.61 4.16
N GLU A 20 -0.69 15.48 5.34
CA GLU A 20 0.04 15.30 6.60
C GLU A 20 0.78 13.95 6.63
N PHE A 21 0.12 12.88 6.21
CA PHE A 21 0.76 11.56 6.14
C PHE A 21 1.98 11.57 5.21
N LEU A 22 1.85 12.10 4.01
CA LEU A 22 2.95 12.17 3.04
C LEU A 22 4.09 13.07 3.53
N SER A 23 3.78 14.14 4.24
CA SER A 23 4.79 15.02 4.86
C SER A 23 5.62 14.27 5.90
N HIS A 24 5.00 13.46 6.75
CA HIS A 24 5.68 12.63 7.76
C HIS A 24 6.39 11.43 7.17
N ASN A 25 5.73 10.73 6.26
CA ASN A 25 6.23 9.53 5.60
C ASN A 25 7.44 9.83 4.72
N GLY A 26 7.41 10.95 4.01
CA GLY A 26 8.53 11.43 3.19
C GLY A 26 8.64 10.80 1.82
N PHE A 27 7.65 10.01 1.36
CA PHE A 27 7.66 9.51 -0.01
C PHE A 27 7.66 10.68 -1.00
N CYS A 28 8.68 10.71 -1.86
CA CYS A 28 8.95 11.85 -2.74
C CYS A 28 9.29 11.42 -4.16
N GLU A 29 9.47 12.39 -5.04
CA GLU A 29 9.81 12.17 -6.46
C GLU A 29 11.09 11.32 -6.63
N ALA A 30 12.08 11.51 -5.77
CA ALA A 30 13.31 10.72 -5.82
C ALA A 30 13.06 9.23 -5.52
N ASP A 31 12.19 8.93 -4.58
CA ASP A 31 11.76 7.56 -4.27
C ASP A 31 11.01 6.94 -5.46
N ALA A 32 10.07 7.68 -6.05
CA ALA A 32 9.30 7.25 -7.22
C ALA A 32 10.23 6.96 -8.41
N ASN A 33 11.19 7.82 -8.68
CA ASN A 33 12.18 7.64 -9.75
C ASN A 33 13.02 6.39 -9.53
N CYS A 34 13.45 6.14 -8.30
CA CYS A 34 14.20 4.93 -7.94
C CYS A 34 13.41 3.66 -8.26
N LEU A 35 12.18 3.57 -7.76
CA LEU A 35 11.34 2.40 -7.97
C LEU A 35 11.05 2.16 -9.46
N GLN A 36 10.78 3.22 -10.22
CA GLN A 36 10.56 3.13 -11.66
C GLN A 36 11.81 2.68 -12.42
N ALA A 37 12.99 3.15 -12.04
CA ALA A 37 14.25 2.71 -12.65
C ALA A 37 14.51 1.22 -12.43
N LEU A 38 14.14 0.69 -11.27
CA LEU A 38 14.32 -0.73 -10.92
C LEU A 38 13.26 -1.64 -11.52
N HIS A 39 12.10 -1.11 -11.91
CA HIS A 39 10.94 -1.89 -12.33
C HIS A 39 11.24 -2.94 -13.41
N PRO A 40 11.97 -2.67 -14.52
CA PRO A 40 12.23 -3.68 -15.54
C PRO A 40 13.02 -4.89 -15.03
N HIS A 41 13.84 -4.70 -14.00
CA HIS A 41 14.63 -5.76 -13.37
C HIS A 41 13.89 -6.51 -12.27
N ILE A 42 12.95 -5.84 -11.61
CA ILE A 42 12.15 -6.40 -10.51
C ILE A 42 10.94 -7.16 -11.06
N SER A 43 10.30 -6.66 -12.11
CA SER A 43 9.06 -7.22 -12.66
C SER A 43 9.13 -8.74 -12.91
N PRO A 44 10.21 -9.32 -13.47
CA PRO A 44 10.32 -10.76 -13.66
C PRO A 44 10.36 -11.59 -12.37
N LEU A 45 10.66 -10.97 -11.24
CA LEU A 45 10.78 -11.63 -9.94
C LEU A 45 9.45 -11.63 -9.15
N LEU A 46 8.51 -10.78 -9.54
CA LEU A 46 7.25 -10.60 -8.81
C LEU A 46 6.30 -11.81 -8.90
N PRO A 47 6.23 -12.59 -9.98
CA PRO A 47 5.38 -13.78 -10.00
C PRO A 47 5.69 -14.78 -8.89
N ALA A 48 6.97 -15.06 -8.61
CA ALA A 48 7.37 -15.96 -7.53
C ALA A 48 6.97 -15.40 -6.15
N LEU A 49 7.06 -14.10 -5.95
CA LEU A 49 6.63 -13.45 -4.72
C LEU A 49 5.11 -13.52 -4.53
N THR A 50 4.33 -13.35 -5.59
CA THR A 50 2.88 -13.55 -5.56
C THR A 50 2.52 -14.98 -5.17
N GLU A 51 3.19 -15.98 -5.73
CA GLU A 51 2.98 -17.38 -5.35
C GLU A 51 3.26 -17.61 -3.86
N ALA A 52 4.38 -17.12 -3.35
CA ALA A 52 4.75 -17.25 -1.94
C ALA A 52 3.74 -16.53 -1.02
N PHE A 53 3.25 -15.39 -1.44
CA PHE A 53 2.22 -14.62 -0.71
C PHE A 53 0.93 -15.43 -0.55
N TYR A 54 0.40 -15.99 -1.64
CA TYR A 54 -0.85 -16.78 -1.58
C TYR A 54 -0.65 -18.14 -0.92
N GLU A 55 0.51 -18.74 -1.03
CA GLU A 55 0.84 -19.97 -0.28
C GLU A 55 0.70 -19.74 1.23
N ARG A 56 1.18 -18.60 1.74
CA ARG A 56 0.99 -18.21 3.14
C ARG A 56 -0.47 -18.02 3.52
N ILE A 57 -1.23 -17.34 2.67
CA ILE A 57 -2.66 -17.10 2.92
C ILE A 57 -3.42 -18.42 2.95
N LEU A 58 -3.16 -19.31 1.99
CA LEU A 58 -3.82 -20.60 1.90
C LEU A 58 -3.46 -21.56 3.05
N ALA A 59 -2.29 -21.39 3.65
CA ALA A 59 -1.88 -22.15 4.83
C ALA A 59 -2.57 -21.69 6.12
N SER A 60 -3.19 -20.51 6.12
CA SER A 60 -3.92 -19.97 7.26
C SER A 60 -5.39 -20.41 7.22
N ASP A 61 -5.86 -21.13 8.24
CA ASP A 61 -7.26 -21.53 8.36
C ASP A 61 -8.21 -20.32 8.43
N ALA A 62 -7.75 -19.22 9.02
CA ALA A 62 -8.53 -17.98 9.14
C ALA A 62 -8.61 -17.21 7.82
N MET A 63 -7.52 -17.16 7.03
CA MET A 63 -7.45 -16.36 5.80
C MET A 63 -7.91 -17.12 4.55
N ARG A 64 -7.67 -18.42 4.49
CA ARG A 64 -8.00 -19.27 3.33
C ARG A 64 -9.43 -19.10 2.82
N PRO A 65 -10.48 -19.08 3.68
CA PRO A 65 -11.86 -18.97 3.20
C PRO A 65 -12.16 -17.73 2.36
N PHE A 66 -11.39 -16.65 2.54
CA PHE A 66 -11.58 -15.40 1.79
C PHE A 66 -11.05 -15.46 0.36
N VAL A 67 -10.20 -16.44 0.04
CA VAL A 67 -9.47 -16.48 -1.24
C VAL A 67 -9.63 -17.79 -2.01
N ILE A 68 -9.99 -18.91 -1.34
CA ILE A 68 -9.89 -20.26 -1.91
C ILE A 68 -10.65 -20.43 -3.24
N ASP A 69 -11.80 -19.79 -3.39
CA ASP A 69 -12.67 -19.95 -4.57
C ASP A 69 -12.20 -19.10 -5.77
N ARG A 70 -11.20 -18.21 -5.60
CA ARG A 70 -10.78 -17.25 -6.64
C ARG A 70 -9.28 -16.95 -6.60
N VAL A 71 -8.47 -17.90 -6.18
CA VAL A 71 -7.02 -17.74 -5.99
C VAL A 71 -6.32 -17.26 -7.27
N ASP A 72 -6.61 -17.86 -8.43
CA ASP A 72 -5.93 -17.52 -9.68
C ASP A 72 -6.23 -16.08 -10.11
N SER A 73 -7.46 -15.66 -10.01
CA SER A 73 -7.87 -14.29 -10.30
C SER A 73 -7.22 -13.28 -9.33
N LEU A 74 -7.17 -13.61 -8.04
CA LEU A 74 -6.53 -12.76 -7.03
C LEU A 74 -5.01 -12.69 -7.21
N LYS A 75 -4.35 -13.78 -7.60
CA LYS A 75 -2.92 -13.76 -7.93
C LYS A 75 -2.61 -12.80 -9.08
N GLN A 76 -3.44 -12.80 -10.13
CA GLN A 76 -3.27 -11.88 -11.25
C GLN A 76 -3.45 -10.41 -10.82
N THR A 77 -4.47 -10.13 -10.02
CA THR A 77 -4.73 -8.79 -9.50
C THR A 77 -3.60 -8.31 -8.58
N HIS A 78 -3.13 -9.17 -7.70
CA HIS A 78 -2.03 -8.90 -6.79
C HIS A 78 -0.71 -8.65 -7.55
N LEU A 79 -0.43 -9.44 -8.59
CA LEU A 79 0.75 -9.26 -9.42
C LEU A 79 0.72 -7.89 -10.15
N ARG A 80 -0.43 -7.49 -10.68
CA ARG A 80 -0.59 -6.15 -11.28
C ARG A 80 -0.35 -5.05 -10.25
N TRP A 81 -0.89 -5.22 -9.05
CA TRP A 81 -0.69 -4.26 -7.96
C TRP A 81 0.80 -4.16 -7.57
N MET A 82 1.51 -5.27 -7.41
CA MET A 82 2.94 -5.25 -7.09
C MET A 82 3.77 -4.59 -8.20
N ASN A 83 3.46 -4.84 -9.47
CA ASN A 83 4.10 -4.13 -10.58
C ASN A 83 3.84 -2.61 -10.47
N MET A 84 2.64 -2.19 -10.12
CA MET A 84 2.30 -0.78 -9.96
C MET A 84 3.10 -0.09 -8.85
N LEU A 85 3.49 -0.80 -7.79
CA LEU A 85 4.37 -0.25 -6.74
C LEU A 85 5.73 0.20 -7.30
N PHE A 86 6.18 -0.38 -8.39
CA PHE A 86 7.44 0.01 -9.06
C PHE A 86 7.18 0.91 -10.25
N SER A 87 6.25 0.57 -11.11
CA SER A 87 6.01 1.31 -12.35
C SER A 87 5.30 2.65 -12.15
N GLY A 88 4.51 2.81 -11.13
CA GLY A 88 3.57 3.93 -11.03
C GLY A 88 2.54 3.87 -12.15
N PRO A 89 2.01 5.02 -12.57
CA PRO A 89 2.26 6.37 -12.05
C PRO A 89 1.74 6.56 -10.62
N PHE A 90 2.42 7.40 -9.84
CA PHE A 90 2.03 7.75 -8.47
C PHE A 90 1.27 9.07 -8.49
N ASP A 91 0.00 9.00 -8.78
CA ASP A 91 -0.91 10.11 -9.06
C ASP A 91 -2.25 9.95 -8.32
N ASP A 92 -3.22 10.79 -8.66
CA ASP A 92 -4.54 10.73 -8.04
C ASP A 92 -5.26 9.41 -8.33
N GLN A 93 -5.03 8.79 -9.48
CA GLN A 93 -5.58 7.49 -9.80
C GLN A 93 -4.97 6.39 -8.91
N PHE A 94 -3.69 6.48 -8.59
CA PHE A 94 -3.04 5.60 -7.62
C PHE A 94 -3.72 5.67 -6.25
N VAL A 95 -4.05 6.88 -5.79
CA VAL A 95 -4.80 7.09 -4.55
C VAL A 95 -6.19 6.44 -4.64
N GLN A 96 -6.92 6.66 -5.72
CA GLN A 96 -8.27 6.11 -5.93
C GLN A 96 -8.29 4.59 -5.97
N ILE A 97 -7.28 3.97 -6.58
CA ILE A 97 -7.12 2.50 -6.61
C ILE A 97 -7.04 1.95 -5.19
N HIS A 98 -6.25 2.57 -4.31
CA HIS A 98 -6.10 2.10 -2.93
C HIS A 98 -7.33 2.38 -2.07
N GLN A 99 -8.03 3.48 -2.30
CA GLN A 99 -9.34 3.73 -1.70
C GLN A 99 -10.34 2.65 -2.09
N HIS A 100 -10.39 2.29 -3.37
CA HIS A 100 -11.25 1.20 -3.86
C HIS A 100 -10.89 -0.15 -3.22
N ILE A 101 -9.60 -0.45 -3.05
CA ILE A 101 -9.15 -1.66 -2.33
C ILE A 101 -9.72 -1.68 -0.91
N GLY A 102 -9.69 -0.56 -0.19
CA GLY A 102 -10.26 -0.44 1.14
C GLY A 102 -11.76 -0.72 1.18
N GLU A 103 -12.51 -0.17 0.23
CA GLU A 103 -13.95 -0.40 0.08
C GLU A 103 -14.27 -1.87 -0.21
N VAL A 104 -13.53 -2.50 -1.12
CA VAL A 104 -13.69 -3.92 -1.48
C VAL A 104 -13.40 -4.82 -0.29
N HIS A 105 -12.35 -4.54 0.49
CA HIS A 105 -12.04 -5.31 1.69
C HIS A 105 -13.15 -5.25 2.72
N LEU A 106 -13.76 -4.08 2.95
CA LEU A 106 -14.93 -3.98 3.84
C LEU A 106 -16.12 -4.77 3.29
N LYS A 107 -16.42 -4.62 1.99
CA LYS A 107 -17.52 -5.35 1.33
C LYS A 107 -17.37 -6.86 1.44
N GLN A 108 -16.14 -7.36 1.32
CA GLN A 108 -15.80 -8.77 1.46
C GLN A 108 -15.63 -9.21 2.92
N LYS A 109 -15.84 -8.31 3.88
CA LYS A 109 -15.70 -8.56 5.32
C LYS A 109 -14.29 -9.05 5.72
N ILE A 110 -13.27 -8.59 5.01
CA ILE A 110 -11.88 -8.92 5.32
C ILE A 110 -11.45 -8.05 6.50
N PRO A 111 -11.04 -8.65 7.65
CA PRO A 111 -10.60 -7.86 8.80
C PRO A 111 -9.32 -7.07 8.53
N PRO A 112 -9.15 -5.88 9.12
CA PRO A 112 -7.90 -5.12 9.03
C PRO A 112 -6.65 -5.89 9.45
N LEU A 113 -6.80 -6.84 10.38
CA LEU A 113 -5.73 -7.76 10.78
C LEU A 113 -5.10 -8.47 9.58
N PHE A 114 -5.90 -8.88 8.59
CA PHE A 114 -5.39 -9.62 7.42
C PHE A 114 -4.62 -8.70 6.47
N VAL A 115 -5.08 -7.46 6.32
CA VAL A 115 -4.35 -6.44 5.55
C VAL A 115 -3.00 -6.15 6.22
N ALA A 116 -2.98 -5.91 7.52
CA ALA A 116 -1.74 -5.67 8.28
C ALA A 116 -0.77 -6.86 8.18
N SER A 117 -1.27 -8.07 8.31
CA SER A 117 -0.49 -9.30 8.19
C SER A 117 0.11 -9.47 6.78
N SER A 118 -0.66 -9.18 5.74
CA SER A 118 -0.23 -9.24 4.34
C SER A 118 0.83 -8.18 4.03
N MET A 119 0.64 -6.96 4.51
CA MET A 119 1.64 -5.89 4.37
C MET A 119 2.92 -6.19 5.13
N ALA A 120 2.82 -6.82 6.31
CA ALA A 120 3.98 -7.27 7.07
C ALA A 120 4.82 -8.30 6.29
N PHE A 121 4.18 -9.26 5.62
CA PHE A 121 4.85 -10.19 4.72
C PHE A 121 5.62 -9.46 3.62
N LEU A 122 4.97 -8.51 2.95
CA LEU A 122 5.59 -7.77 1.85
C LEU A 122 6.76 -6.91 2.32
N ARG A 123 6.66 -6.28 3.51
CA ARG A 123 7.78 -5.51 4.09
C ARG A 123 9.00 -6.37 4.38
N ALA A 124 8.79 -7.63 4.77
CA ALA A 124 9.87 -8.56 5.04
C ALA A 124 10.50 -9.13 3.76
N GLU A 125 9.70 -9.41 2.74
CA GLU A 125 10.15 -10.16 1.57
C GLU A 125 10.56 -9.28 0.39
N MET A 126 9.87 -8.16 0.13
CA MET A 126 10.16 -7.32 -1.03
C MET A 126 11.56 -6.69 -1.02
N PRO A 127 12.11 -6.20 0.12
CA PRO A 127 13.46 -5.66 0.13
C PRO A 127 14.55 -6.65 -0.30
N LYS A 128 14.30 -7.96 -0.17
CA LYS A 128 15.23 -9.00 -0.63
C LYS A 128 15.41 -9.02 -2.15
N LEU A 129 14.52 -8.36 -2.90
CA LEU A 129 14.63 -8.21 -4.35
C LEU A 129 15.77 -7.25 -4.74
N PHE A 130 16.20 -6.37 -3.83
CA PHE A 130 17.30 -5.43 -4.05
C PHE A 130 18.65 -6.12 -3.79
N THR A 131 19.00 -7.07 -4.64
CA THR A 131 20.24 -7.84 -4.53
C THR A 131 21.48 -6.99 -4.88
N PRO A 132 22.66 -7.36 -4.37
CA PRO A 132 23.91 -6.67 -4.77
C PRO A 132 24.10 -6.64 -6.28
N GLU A 133 23.77 -7.72 -6.98
CA GLU A 133 23.89 -7.83 -8.45
C GLU A 133 22.99 -6.82 -9.17
N LEU A 134 21.77 -6.63 -8.68
CA LEU A 134 20.87 -5.62 -9.22
C LEU A 134 21.42 -4.22 -8.97
N LEU A 135 21.85 -3.92 -7.75
CA LEU A 135 22.27 -2.58 -7.35
C LEU A 135 23.58 -2.15 -7.97
N GLU A 136 24.43 -3.08 -8.40
CA GLU A 136 25.63 -2.75 -9.20
C GLU A 136 25.29 -2.00 -10.51
N LYS A 137 24.11 -2.25 -11.05
CA LYS A 137 23.61 -1.57 -12.27
C LYS A 137 23.11 -0.15 -12.01
N PHE A 138 22.91 0.22 -10.74
CA PHE A 138 22.33 1.47 -10.30
C PHE A 138 23.18 2.09 -9.18
N PRO A 139 24.42 2.55 -9.48
CA PRO A 139 25.33 3.03 -8.44
C PRO A 139 24.82 4.26 -7.68
N GLN A 140 23.83 4.96 -8.20
CA GLN A 140 23.16 6.08 -7.52
C GLN A 140 22.19 5.64 -6.42
N TYR A 141 21.83 4.36 -6.37
CA TYR A 141 20.90 3.82 -5.38
C TYR A 141 21.56 2.71 -4.56
N ASP A 142 21.65 2.90 -3.26
CA ASP A 142 22.08 1.83 -2.35
C ASP A 142 20.87 1.05 -1.82
N TYR A 143 21.14 -0.04 -1.10
CA TYR A 143 20.10 -0.87 -0.51
C TYR A 143 19.20 -0.10 0.46
N ALA A 144 19.78 0.76 1.29
CA ALA A 144 19.04 1.55 2.26
C ALA A 144 18.07 2.51 1.57
N PHE A 145 18.51 3.18 0.50
CA PHE A 145 17.66 4.09 -0.27
C PHE A 145 16.49 3.34 -0.94
N CYS A 146 16.77 2.24 -1.64
CA CYS A 146 15.75 1.44 -2.31
C CYS A 146 14.73 0.88 -1.33
N THR A 147 15.19 0.35 -0.20
CA THR A 147 14.34 -0.22 0.84
C THR A 147 13.49 0.87 1.49
N SER A 148 14.05 2.01 1.83
CA SER A 148 13.29 3.12 2.41
C SER A 148 12.22 3.64 1.44
N ALA A 149 12.54 3.79 0.16
CA ALA A 149 11.58 4.20 -0.86
C ALA A 149 10.39 3.23 -0.95
N LEU A 150 10.67 1.93 -0.99
CA LEU A 150 9.66 0.89 -1.06
C LEU A 150 8.79 0.85 0.20
N LEU A 151 9.39 0.90 1.39
CA LEU A 151 8.65 0.87 2.66
C LEU A 151 7.76 2.09 2.83
N ARG A 152 8.24 3.28 2.44
CA ARG A 152 7.40 4.49 2.44
C ARG A 152 6.19 4.35 1.53
N LEU A 153 6.38 3.75 0.36
CA LEU A 153 5.27 3.51 -0.57
C LEU A 153 4.27 2.48 -0.02
N ILE A 154 4.74 1.35 0.52
CA ILE A 154 3.89 0.33 1.13
C ILE A 154 3.08 0.92 2.29
N ASP A 155 3.70 1.74 3.13
CA ASP A 155 3.01 2.41 4.23
C ASP A 155 1.95 3.41 3.73
N THR A 156 2.23 4.10 2.63
CA THR A 156 1.24 4.98 1.96
C THR A 156 0.05 4.17 1.45
N CYS A 157 0.29 3.05 0.81
CA CYS A 157 -0.77 2.14 0.35
C CYS A 157 -1.62 1.65 1.52
N GLN A 158 -0.99 1.19 2.61
CA GLN A 158 -1.69 0.72 3.80
C GLN A 158 -2.50 1.82 4.45
N PHE A 159 -1.96 3.03 4.57
CA PHE A 159 -2.70 4.18 5.09
C PHE A 159 -3.98 4.43 4.29
N LEU A 160 -3.90 4.45 2.97
CA LEU A 160 -5.06 4.69 2.10
C LEU A 160 -6.12 3.58 2.21
N VAL A 161 -5.69 2.33 2.22
CA VAL A 161 -6.60 1.17 2.35
C VAL A 161 -7.29 1.19 3.72
N ASP A 162 -6.54 1.36 4.80
CA ASP A 162 -7.07 1.33 6.17
C ASP A 162 -7.98 2.53 6.42
N ARG A 163 -7.60 3.73 6.00
CA ARG A 163 -8.42 4.93 6.14
C ARG A 163 -9.77 4.76 5.46
N THR A 164 -9.76 4.30 4.23
CA THR A 164 -11.00 4.10 3.46
C THR A 164 -11.85 2.99 4.07
N TYR A 165 -11.25 1.91 4.53
CA TYR A 165 -11.94 0.84 5.25
C TYR A 165 -12.70 1.39 6.46
N TYR A 166 -12.03 2.16 7.32
CA TYR A 166 -12.66 2.72 8.52
C TYR A 166 -13.70 3.79 8.20
N GLN A 167 -13.47 4.65 7.23
CA GLN A 167 -14.45 5.63 6.79
C GLN A 167 -15.72 4.95 6.27
N SER A 168 -15.58 3.96 5.41
CA SER A 168 -16.71 3.20 4.86
C SER A 168 -17.43 2.39 5.94
N LEU A 169 -16.73 1.87 6.94
CA LEU A 169 -17.32 1.19 8.08
C LEU A 169 -18.15 2.16 8.93
N MET A 170 -17.63 3.35 9.22
CA MET A 170 -18.37 4.38 9.96
C MET A 170 -19.63 4.83 9.23
N GLU A 171 -19.57 5.01 7.90
CA GLU A 171 -20.75 5.32 7.08
C GLU A 171 -21.79 4.19 7.17
N LEU A 172 -21.37 2.94 7.07
CA LEU A 172 -22.24 1.77 7.21
C LEU A 172 -22.94 1.73 8.57
N LEU A 173 -22.24 2.14 9.63
CA LEU A 173 -22.77 2.18 11.00
C LEU A 173 -23.56 3.47 11.31
N GLY A 174 -23.66 4.40 10.35
CA GLY A 174 -24.33 5.69 10.54
C GLY A 174 -23.59 6.65 11.47
N ILE A 175 -22.28 6.47 11.66
CA ILE A 175 -21.46 7.33 12.50
C ILE A 175 -20.85 8.45 11.65
N SER A 176 -21.25 9.71 11.88
CA SER A 176 -20.62 10.83 11.21
C SER A 176 -19.22 11.11 11.78
N PRO A 177 -18.29 11.69 10.99
CA PRO A 177 -16.96 12.09 11.49
C PRO A 177 -17.04 13.01 12.72
N LYS A 178 -18.02 13.90 12.76
CA LYS A 178 -18.27 14.81 13.90
C LYS A 178 -18.69 14.06 15.16
N LEU A 179 -19.56 13.05 15.02
CA LEU A 179 -19.98 12.21 16.14
C LEU A 179 -18.79 11.38 16.65
N PHE A 180 -18.03 10.79 15.75
CA PHE A 180 -16.82 10.02 16.10
C PHE A 180 -15.83 10.85 16.91
N LEU A 181 -15.52 12.07 16.44
CA LEU A 181 -14.63 12.98 17.15
C LEU A 181 -15.14 13.32 18.55
N ARG A 182 -16.46 13.58 18.70
CA ARG A 182 -17.09 13.84 19.99
C ARG A 182 -16.98 12.65 20.96
N LEU A 183 -17.18 11.42 20.47
CA LEU A 183 -17.05 10.22 21.27
C LEU A 183 -15.60 10.02 21.75
N MET A 184 -14.63 10.26 20.87
CA MET A 184 -13.22 10.16 21.22
C MET A 184 -12.77 11.18 22.28
N THR A 185 -13.32 12.41 22.19
CA THR A 185 -12.98 13.49 23.15
C THR A 185 -13.74 13.38 24.47
N SER A 186 -14.93 12.77 24.50
CA SER A 186 -15.72 12.60 25.74
C SER A 186 -15.16 11.51 26.65
N SER A 187 -14.49 10.49 26.12
CA SER A 187 -13.86 9.42 26.91
C SER A 187 -12.58 9.88 27.64
N SER A 188 -12.04 11.05 27.32
CA SER A 188 -10.86 11.61 28.00
C SER A 188 -11.17 12.39 29.29
N LYS A 189 -12.43 12.45 29.70
CA LYS A 189 -12.90 13.12 30.92
C LYS A 189 -13.36 12.13 32.00
N GLN A 190 -12.64 11.05 32.25
CA GLN A 190 -12.80 10.35 33.51
C GLN A 190 -11.91 11.03 34.56
N PRO A 191 -12.47 11.54 35.66
CA PRO A 191 -11.64 12.06 36.76
C PRO A 191 -10.86 10.90 37.39
N ALA A 192 -9.61 11.21 37.72
CA ALA A 192 -8.77 10.34 38.52
C ALA A 192 -9.41 10.07 39.92
#